data_89a6d60ccff9710631f477f371eb49fe
#
_entry.id   89a6d60ccff9710631f477f371eb49fe
#
_cell.length_a   1.000
_cell.length_b   1.000
_cell.length_c   1.000
_cell.angle_alpha   90.00
_cell.angle_beta   90.00
_cell.angle_gamma   90.00
#
_symmetry.space_group_name_H-M   'P 1'
#
loop_
_entity.id
_entity.type
_entity.pdbx_description
1 polymer ?
#
loop_
_entity_poly.entity_id
_entity_poly.type
_entity_poly.pdbx_seq_one_letter_code
_entity_poly.pdbx_strand_id
1 'polypeptide(L)'
;SQNEQDSHYYAAAAHIPMMDPADSAEALAFTRHAFDLSERFDVPFFIRSSVRVSHTKTPVERGPRTEHELKPYESNPAKWVMMPAFAKPRRKVQLERIEQLSEWVETCEFNRIERKGAAVGVVCAGAAYQHVAEALPDASVFKLGVTYPLPGQALREFEAGVDALYVVEEGSTYLTDAVRALGVRVADFPCGLTRDGELSPGLIRAA
;
A
#
# COMPACT_ATOMS: atom_id res chain seq x y z
N SER A 1 7.71 -19.70 1.68
CA SER A 1 6.55 -20.43 2.18
C SER A 1 5.76 -21.00 1.01
N GLN A 2 5.20 -22.17 1.16
CA GLN A 2 4.29 -22.76 0.17
C GLN A 2 2.83 -22.41 0.44
N ASN A 3 2.54 -21.86 1.62
CA ASN A 3 1.22 -21.41 1.98
C ASN A 3 1.10 -19.92 1.65
N GLU A 4 -0.07 -19.52 1.17
CA GLU A 4 -0.43 -18.12 1.01
C GLU A 4 -0.40 -17.42 2.36
N GLN A 5 0.22 -16.24 2.38
CA GLN A 5 0.28 -15.37 3.55
C GLN A 5 0.11 -13.93 3.09
N ASP A 6 -0.90 -13.25 3.62
CA ASP A 6 -1.05 -11.83 3.38
C ASP A 6 -0.17 -11.01 4.32
N SER A 7 0.90 -10.47 3.78
CA SER A 7 1.86 -9.67 4.53
C SER A 7 1.33 -8.30 4.97
N HIS A 8 0.19 -7.84 4.49
CA HIS A 8 -0.43 -6.60 4.96
C HIS A 8 -0.75 -6.66 6.46
N TYR A 9 -1.24 -7.82 6.95
CA TYR A 9 -1.50 -8.00 8.38
C TYR A 9 -0.23 -7.88 9.23
N TYR A 10 0.93 -8.31 8.73
CA TYR A 10 2.19 -8.14 9.43
C TYR A 10 2.62 -6.68 9.52
N ALA A 11 2.44 -5.92 8.45
CA ALA A 11 2.73 -4.50 8.44
C ALA A 11 1.87 -3.74 9.45
N ALA A 12 0.57 -3.99 9.45
CA ALA A 12 -0.37 -3.38 10.38
C ALA A 12 -0.08 -3.75 11.84
N ALA A 13 0.16 -5.04 12.12
CA ALA A 13 0.48 -5.53 13.47
C ALA A 13 1.80 -4.97 14.00
N ALA A 14 2.81 -4.84 13.14
CA ALA A 14 4.12 -4.30 13.47
C ALA A 14 4.17 -2.75 13.47
N HIS A 15 3.13 -2.09 12.97
CA HIS A 15 3.13 -0.64 12.72
C HIS A 15 4.27 -0.19 11.80
N ILE A 16 4.54 -0.96 10.77
CA ILE A 16 5.58 -0.69 9.77
C ILE A 16 4.90 -0.31 8.46
N PRO A 17 5.20 0.86 7.86
CA PRO A 17 4.60 1.25 6.60
C PRO A 17 4.93 0.25 5.48
N MET A 18 3.94 0.02 4.61
CA MET A 18 4.06 -0.92 3.51
C MET A 18 3.72 -0.28 2.18
N MET A 19 4.58 -0.53 1.20
CA MET A 19 4.39 -0.15 -0.19
C MET A 19 4.12 -1.39 -1.04
N ASP A 20 3.15 -1.29 -1.94
CA ASP A 20 2.71 -2.41 -2.79
C ASP A 20 2.80 -2.01 -4.29
N PRO A 21 3.93 -2.30 -4.95
CA PRO A 21 4.13 -1.95 -6.35
C PRO A 21 3.26 -2.79 -7.28
N ALA A 22 2.72 -2.16 -8.34
CA ALA A 22 1.90 -2.82 -9.34
C ALA A 22 2.70 -3.47 -10.47
N ASP A 23 3.95 -3.06 -10.66
CA ASP A 23 4.85 -3.55 -11.71
C ASP A 23 6.33 -3.36 -11.35
N SER A 24 7.22 -3.74 -12.28
CA SER A 24 8.67 -3.66 -12.06
C SER A 24 9.17 -2.21 -11.98
N ALA A 25 8.53 -1.27 -12.67
CA ALA A 25 8.94 0.14 -12.62
C ALA A 25 8.61 0.75 -11.25
N GLU A 26 7.42 0.50 -10.73
CA GLU A 26 7.07 0.89 -9.35
C GLU A 26 7.92 0.15 -8.32
N ALA A 27 8.22 -1.14 -8.51
CA ALA A 27 9.08 -1.87 -7.60
C ALA A 27 10.47 -1.22 -7.48
N LEU A 28 11.06 -0.78 -8.61
CA LEU A 28 12.31 -0.05 -8.61
C LEU A 28 12.18 1.31 -7.92
N ALA A 29 11.16 2.10 -8.29
CA ALA A 29 10.92 3.43 -7.74
C ALA A 29 10.67 3.38 -6.22
N PHE A 30 9.75 2.52 -5.78
CA PHE A 30 9.39 2.37 -4.37
C PHE A 30 10.58 1.91 -3.52
N THR A 31 11.38 0.96 -4.04
CA THR A 31 12.58 0.51 -3.33
C THR A 31 13.59 1.65 -3.12
N ARG A 32 13.80 2.49 -4.12
CA ARG A 32 14.68 3.66 -3.99
C ARG A 32 14.17 4.63 -2.93
N HIS A 33 12.90 5.02 -3.03
CA HIS A 33 12.28 5.96 -2.10
C HIS A 33 12.14 5.39 -0.68
N ALA A 34 11.97 4.08 -0.53
CA ALA A 34 11.85 3.44 0.77
C ALA A 34 13.07 3.67 1.67
N PHE A 35 14.28 3.77 1.11
CA PHE A 35 15.49 4.11 1.87
C PHE A 35 15.41 5.55 2.41
N ASP A 36 15.07 6.51 1.57
CA ASP A 36 14.95 7.92 1.97
C ASP A 36 13.82 8.11 2.99
N LEU A 37 12.69 7.46 2.78
CA LEU A 37 11.55 7.47 3.70
C LEU A 37 11.88 6.79 5.04
N SER A 38 12.62 5.69 5.01
CA SER A 38 13.08 5.02 6.21
C SER A 38 13.98 5.92 7.06
N GLU A 39 14.89 6.66 6.44
CA GLU A 39 15.74 7.64 7.11
C GLU A 39 14.92 8.83 7.65
N ARG A 40 13.95 9.30 6.86
CA ARG A 40 13.09 10.43 7.24
C ARG A 40 12.21 10.12 8.45
N PHE A 41 11.57 8.96 8.47
CA PHE A 41 10.63 8.57 9.51
C PHE A 41 11.23 7.69 10.61
N ASP A 42 12.52 7.35 10.52
CA ASP A 42 13.22 6.48 11.48
C ASP A 42 12.48 5.15 11.70
N VAL A 43 12.00 4.52 10.61
CA VAL A 43 11.28 3.25 10.62
C VAL A 43 11.55 2.49 9.32
N PRO A 44 11.72 1.16 9.35
CA PRO A 44 11.82 0.39 8.11
C PRO A 44 10.52 0.48 7.28
N PHE A 45 10.64 0.36 5.95
CA PHE A 45 9.50 0.24 5.05
C PHE A 45 9.44 -1.17 4.48
N PHE A 46 8.26 -1.79 4.48
CA PHE A 46 8.03 -3.01 3.75
C PHE A 46 7.75 -2.71 2.28
N ILE A 47 8.39 -3.47 1.39
CA ILE A 47 8.01 -3.54 -0.02
C ILE A 47 7.36 -4.92 -0.24
N ARG A 48 6.07 -4.93 -0.52
CA ARG A 48 5.34 -6.15 -0.82
C ARG A 48 5.53 -6.50 -2.28
N SER A 49 6.29 -7.53 -2.57
CA SER A 49 6.45 -8.04 -3.94
C SER A 49 5.65 -9.32 -4.11
N SER A 50 4.57 -9.24 -4.88
CA SER A 50 3.84 -10.45 -5.26
C SER A 50 4.64 -11.32 -6.22
N VAL A 51 4.27 -12.59 -6.34
CA VAL A 51 4.91 -13.51 -7.30
C VAL A 51 4.83 -12.94 -8.72
N ARG A 52 3.71 -12.34 -9.09
CA ARG A 52 3.54 -11.70 -10.42
C ARG A 52 4.55 -10.59 -10.64
N VAL A 53 4.67 -9.65 -9.70
CA VAL A 53 5.64 -8.54 -9.82
C VAL A 53 7.07 -9.08 -9.87
N SER A 54 7.40 -10.08 -9.05
CA SER A 54 8.74 -10.67 -8.98
C SER A 54 9.15 -11.42 -10.25
N HIS A 55 8.19 -12.02 -10.96
CA HIS A 55 8.42 -12.78 -12.20
C HIS A 55 8.18 -11.98 -13.47
N THR A 56 7.58 -10.80 -13.38
CA THR A 56 7.33 -9.92 -14.53
C THR A 56 8.64 -9.30 -15.03
N LYS A 57 8.73 -9.15 -16.34
CA LYS A 57 9.82 -8.45 -17.02
C LYS A 57 9.23 -7.28 -17.80
N THR A 58 9.43 -6.08 -17.32
CA THR A 58 9.01 -4.85 -18.00
C THR A 58 10.22 -3.93 -18.21
N PRO A 59 10.22 -3.10 -19.26
CA PRO A 59 11.22 -2.05 -19.39
C PRO A 59 11.17 -1.11 -18.20
N VAL A 60 12.34 -0.81 -17.64
CA VAL A 60 12.48 0.17 -16.56
C VAL A 60 13.57 1.17 -16.91
N GLU A 61 13.35 2.44 -16.61
CA GLU A 61 14.37 3.46 -16.75
C GLU A 61 15.34 3.41 -15.58
N ARG A 62 16.63 3.24 -15.91
CA ARG A 62 17.70 3.29 -14.91
C ARG A 62 18.08 4.75 -14.68
N GLY A 63 17.65 5.30 -13.57
CA GLY A 63 18.13 6.62 -13.14
C GLY A 63 19.62 6.60 -12.72
N PRO A 64 20.22 7.77 -12.50
CA PRO A 64 21.58 7.86 -11.98
C PRO A 64 21.69 7.22 -10.59
N ARG A 65 22.88 6.76 -10.26
CA ARG A 65 23.17 6.32 -8.89
C ARG A 65 23.20 7.55 -7.98
N THR A 66 22.44 7.51 -6.90
CA THR A 66 22.52 8.50 -5.84
C THR A 66 23.57 8.04 -4.83
N GLU A 67 24.54 8.88 -4.52
CA GLU A 67 25.50 8.64 -3.46
C GLU A 67 25.03 9.36 -2.20
N HIS A 68 25.00 8.64 -1.09
CA HIS A 68 24.65 9.19 0.21
C HIS A 68 25.90 9.27 1.09
N GLU A 69 26.02 10.33 1.86
CA GLU A 69 27.07 10.43 2.86
C GLU A 69 26.87 9.37 3.94
N LEU A 70 27.95 8.70 4.30
CA LEU A 70 27.94 7.74 5.39
C LEU A 70 27.77 8.48 6.72
N LYS A 71 26.68 8.21 7.41
CA LYS A 71 26.47 8.73 8.77
C LYS A 71 27.41 8.02 9.74
N PRO A 72 28.06 8.77 10.67
CA PRO A 72 28.87 8.14 11.70
C PRO A 72 28.00 7.26 12.60
N TYR A 73 28.57 6.16 13.06
CA TYR A 73 27.89 5.32 14.04
C TYR A 73 27.81 6.01 15.39
N GLU A 74 26.60 6.16 15.91
CA GLU A 74 26.34 6.66 17.25
C GLU A 74 25.77 5.57 18.12
N SER A 75 26.42 5.30 19.26
CA SER A 75 25.90 4.37 20.26
C SER A 75 24.72 4.98 21.00
N ASN A 76 23.54 4.41 20.86
CA ASN A 76 22.33 4.85 21.56
C ASN A 76 21.55 3.66 22.13
N PRO A 77 21.97 3.12 23.30
CA PRO A 77 21.29 1.99 23.91
C PRO A 77 19.80 2.24 24.20
N ALA A 78 19.45 3.48 24.58
CA ALA A 78 18.06 3.86 24.85
C ALA A 78 17.14 3.76 23.61
N LYS A 79 17.71 3.89 22.41
CA LYS A 79 17.00 3.72 21.14
C LYS A 79 16.93 2.26 20.68
N TRP A 80 18.03 1.52 20.83
CA TRP A 80 18.21 0.24 20.17
C TRP A 80 17.99 -0.99 21.05
N VAL A 81 18.12 -0.83 22.38
CA VAL A 81 17.97 -1.93 23.33
C VAL A 81 16.61 -1.87 24.01
N MET A 82 15.70 -2.80 23.69
CA MET A 82 14.32 -2.80 24.18
C MET A 82 14.20 -3.40 25.59
N MET A 83 14.96 -2.87 26.55
CA MET A 83 14.70 -3.13 27.96
C MET A 83 13.39 -2.44 28.41
N PRO A 84 12.69 -2.96 29.44
CA PRO A 84 11.42 -2.37 29.90
C PRO A 84 11.50 -0.86 30.18
N ALA A 85 12.61 -0.38 30.72
CA ALA A 85 12.83 1.05 31.00
C ALA A 85 12.90 1.90 29.71
N PHE A 86 13.39 1.33 28.61
CA PHE A 86 13.50 2.01 27.31
C PHE A 86 12.26 1.78 26.42
N ALA A 87 11.64 0.62 26.52
CA ALA A 87 10.48 0.27 25.70
C ALA A 87 9.29 1.24 25.90
N LYS A 88 9.02 1.63 27.15
CA LYS A 88 7.91 2.55 27.45
C LYS A 88 8.02 3.92 26.76
N PRO A 89 9.13 4.66 26.85
CA PRO A 89 9.30 5.91 26.07
C PRO A 89 9.36 5.66 24.56
N ARG A 90 9.92 4.54 24.10
CA ARG A 90 9.94 4.19 22.67
C ARG A 90 8.54 3.93 22.10
N ARG A 91 7.61 3.42 22.91
CA ARG A 91 6.21 3.28 22.47
C ARG A 91 5.57 4.63 22.15
N LYS A 92 5.86 5.68 22.91
CA LYS A 92 5.38 7.04 22.61
C LYS A 92 5.91 7.52 21.25
N VAL A 93 7.21 7.36 21.01
CA VAL A 93 7.83 7.70 19.72
C VAL A 93 7.20 6.91 18.56
N GLN A 94 6.86 5.64 18.75
CA GLN A 94 6.19 4.83 17.75
C GLN A 94 4.80 5.39 17.40
N LEU A 95 4.02 5.83 18.39
CA LEU A 95 2.69 6.41 18.16
C LEU A 95 2.79 7.73 17.40
N GLU A 96 3.68 8.62 17.81
CA GLU A 96 3.94 9.90 17.11
C GLU A 96 4.37 9.68 15.64
N ARG A 97 5.19 8.65 15.41
CA ARG A 97 5.61 8.27 14.06
C ARG A 97 4.44 7.78 13.19
N ILE A 98 3.51 7.02 13.76
CA ILE A 98 2.32 6.56 13.02
C ILE A 98 1.43 7.73 12.65
N GLU A 99 1.27 8.72 13.53
CA GLU A 99 0.54 9.96 13.22
C GLU A 99 1.20 10.69 12.05
N GLN A 100 2.52 10.90 12.10
CA GLN A 100 3.28 11.52 11.00
C GLN A 100 3.17 10.76 9.67
N LEU A 101 3.21 9.42 9.72
CA LEU A 101 3.03 8.58 8.54
C LEU A 101 1.60 8.67 8.00
N SER A 102 0.60 8.75 8.88
CA SER A 102 -0.81 8.91 8.48
C SER A 102 -1.09 10.26 7.84
N GLU A 103 -0.43 11.32 8.31
CA GLU A 103 -0.50 12.64 7.67
C GLU A 103 0.21 12.64 6.31
N TRP A 104 1.42 12.06 6.24
CA TRP A 104 2.20 11.99 5.01
C TRP A 104 1.49 11.22 3.91
N VAL A 105 0.84 10.09 4.22
CA VAL A 105 0.22 9.22 3.23
C VAL A 105 -0.97 9.86 2.51
N GLU A 106 -1.61 10.86 3.11
CA GLU A 106 -2.74 11.58 2.51
C GLU A 106 -2.36 12.31 1.21
N THR A 107 -1.11 12.72 1.08
CA THR A 107 -0.62 13.50 -0.06
C THR A 107 0.62 12.89 -0.73
N CYS A 108 0.98 11.66 -0.37
CA CYS A 108 2.18 11.04 -0.93
C CYS A 108 2.02 10.73 -2.43
N GLU A 109 3.10 10.90 -3.17
CA GLU A 109 3.14 10.70 -4.63
C GLU A 109 2.95 9.25 -5.10
N PHE A 110 3.02 8.30 -4.18
CA PHE A 110 2.88 6.86 -4.49
C PHE A 110 1.42 6.42 -4.62
N ASN A 111 0.50 7.19 -4.03
CA ASN A 111 -0.93 6.99 -4.18
C ASN A 111 -1.44 7.80 -5.38
N ARG A 112 -2.16 7.16 -6.29
CA ARG A 112 -2.61 7.80 -7.53
C ARG A 112 -4.11 7.69 -7.70
N ILE A 113 -4.76 8.81 -8.00
CA ILE A 113 -6.18 8.85 -8.33
C ILE A 113 -6.32 9.11 -9.82
N GLU A 114 -6.96 8.20 -10.53
CA GLU A 114 -7.31 8.29 -11.94
C GLU A 114 -8.82 8.51 -12.05
N ARG A 115 -9.25 9.73 -12.27
CA ARG A 115 -10.68 10.04 -12.45
C ARG A 115 -11.06 9.91 -13.92
N LYS A 116 -12.07 9.07 -14.20
CA LYS A 116 -12.61 8.84 -15.55
C LYS A 116 -14.11 9.07 -15.59
N GLY A 117 -14.86 8.49 -14.64
CA GLY A 117 -16.30 8.65 -14.52
C GLY A 117 -16.73 8.64 -13.04
N ALA A 118 -17.99 8.99 -12.78
CA ALA A 118 -18.55 8.96 -11.43
C ALA A 118 -19.32 7.67 -11.10
N ALA A 119 -19.71 6.87 -12.09
CA ALA A 119 -20.55 5.69 -11.84
C ALA A 119 -19.83 4.64 -10.98
N VAL A 120 -18.58 4.34 -11.29
CA VAL A 120 -17.81 3.28 -10.61
C VAL A 120 -16.47 3.82 -10.17
N GLY A 121 -16.19 3.67 -8.87
CA GLY A 121 -14.88 3.87 -8.26
C GLY A 121 -14.29 2.52 -7.82
N VAL A 122 -12.98 2.36 -7.99
CA VAL A 122 -12.26 1.17 -7.55
C VAL A 122 -11.04 1.58 -6.73
N VAL A 123 -10.89 1.00 -5.55
CA VAL A 123 -9.66 1.05 -4.75
C VAL A 123 -8.91 -0.26 -4.97
N CYS A 124 -7.64 -0.19 -5.30
CA CYS A 124 -6.79 -1.37 -5.49
C CYS A 124 -5.32 -1.06 -5.20
N ALA A 125 -4.52 -2.10 -5.02
CA ALA A 125 -3.08 -2.01 -4.79
C ALA A 125 -2.33 -3.12 -5.53
N GLY A 126 -1.02 -2.96 -5.69
CA GLY A 126 -0.16 -3.98 -6.27
C GLY A 126 -0.61 -4.45 -7.65
N ALA A 127 -0.39 -5.71 -7.95
CA ALA A 127 -0.73 -6.31 -9.24
C ALA A 127 -2.21 -6.24 -9.61
N ALA A 128 -3.12 -6.13 -8.62
CA ALA A 128 -4.56 -5.99 -8.87
C ALA A 128 -4.89 -4.76 -9.71
N TYR A 129 -4.09 -3.68 -9.60
CA TYR A 129 -4.27 -2.49 -10.41
C TYR A 129 -4.23 -2.77 -11.91
N GLN A 130 -3.30 -3.59 -12.38
CA GLN A 130 -3.18 -3.93 -13.81
C GLN A 130 -4.44 -4.65 -14.32
N HIS A 131 -5.00 -5.54 -13.50
CA HIS A 131 -6.25 -6.24 -13.84
C HIS A 131 -7.47 -5.33 -13.83
N VAL A 132 -7.53 -4.38 -12.88
CA VAL A 132 -8.60 -3.37 -12.82
C VAL A 132 -8.54 -2.46 -14.05
N ALA A 133 -7.36 -1.96 -14.41
CA ALA A 133 -7.18 -1.07 -15.55
C ALA A 133 -7.61 -1.72 -16.87
N GLU A 134 -7.39 -3.03 -17.03
CA GLU A 134 -7.84 -3.79 -18.20
C GLU A 134 -9.33 -4.17 -18.13
N ALA A 135 -9.83 -4.54 -16.95
CA ALA A 135 -11.20 -5.02 -16.79
C ALA A 135 -12.23 -3.90 -16.87
N LEU A 136 -11.92 -2.75 -16.27
CA LEU A 136 -12.82 -1.61 -16.04
C LEU A 136 -12.19 -0.31 -16.57
N PRO A 137 -11.99 -0.16 -17.89
CA PRO A 137 -11.26 0.98 -18.47
C PRO A 137 -11.92 2.33 -18.21
N ASP A 138 -13.22 2.37 -17.93
CA ASP A 138 -13.99 3.60 -17.70
C ASP A 138 -14.20 3.91 -16.20
N ALA A 139 -13.77 3.04 -15.30
CA ALA A 139 -13.89 3.27 -13.87
C ALA A 139 -12.85 4.30 -13.39
N SER A 140 -13.25 5.10 -12.41
CA SER A 140 -12.30 5.89 -11.63
C SER A 140 -11.53 4.96 -10.70
N VAL A 141 -10.20 5.11 -10.62
CA VAL A 141 -9.36 4.22 -9.83
C VAL A 141 -8.56 5.02 -8.81
N PHE A 142 -8.61 4.59 -7.56
CA PHE A 142 -7.65 4.98 -6.54
C PHE A 142 -6.62 3.85 -6.38
N LYS A 143 -5.51 3.98 -7.05
CA LYS A 143 -4.39 3.06 -6.94
C LYS A 143 -3.55 3.43 -5.73
N LEU A 144 -3.56 2.57 -4.73
CA LEU A 144 -2.72 2.70 -3.55
C LEU A 144 -1.31 2.17 -3.84
N GLY A 145 -0.32 3.02 -3.64
CA GLY A 145 1.09 2.63 -3.62
C GLY A 145 1.55 2.34 -2.19
N VAL A 146 0.91 2.98 -1.20
CA VAL A 146 1.10 2.71 0.22
C VAL A 146 -0.17 2.08 0.76
N THR A 147 -0.06 0.86 1.29
CA THR A 147 -1.19 0.08 1.80
C THR A 147 -1.28 0.07 3.33
N TYR A 148 -0.27 0.59 4.00
CA TYR A 148 -0.29 0.86 5.44
C TYR A 148 0.69 2.01 5.77
N PRO A 149 0.25 3.06 6.52
CA PRO A 149 -1.16 3.37 6.81
C PRO A 149 -1.93 3.77 5.54
N LEU A 150 -3.27 3.73 5.61
CA LEU A 150 -4.12 4.14 4.49
C LEU A 150 -4.41 5.65 4.52
N PRO A 151 -4.58 6.32 3.36
CA PRO A 151 -4.95 7.73 3.26
C PRO A 151 -6.45 7.91 3.49
N GLY A 152 -6.86 8.00 4.76
CA GLY A 152 -8.27 7.95 5.15
C GLY A 152 -9.11 9.12 4.66
N GLN A 153 -8.55 10.33 4.64
CA GLN A 153 -9.26 11.50 4.12
C GLN A 153 -9.41 11.41 2.60
N ALA A 154 -8.33 11.12 1.89
CA ALA A 154 -8.36 11.00 0.43
C ALA A 154 -9.28 9.86 -0.04
N LEU A 155 -9.37 8.76 0.69
CA LEU A 155 -10.32 7.67 0.41
C LEU A 155 -11.77 8.09 0.57
N ARG A 156 -12.12 8.84 1.62
CA ARG A 156 -13.48 9.39 1.81
C ARG A 156 -13.84 10.41 0.73
N GLU A 157 -12.90 11.27 0.35
CA GLU A 157 -13.09 12.23 -0.73
C GLU A 157 -13.24 11.54 -2.10
N PHE A 158 -12.54 10.45 -2.30
CA PHE A 158 -12.68 9.63 -3.50
C PHE A 158 -14.04 8.94 -3.56
N GLU A 159 -14.47 8.33 -2.45
CA GLU A 159 -15.79 7.68 -2.32
C GLU A 159 -16.93 8.67 -2.57
N ALA A 160 -16.85 9.87 -2.01
CA ALA A 160 -17.88 10.90 -2.21
C ALA A 160 -18.02 11.37 -3.68
N GLY A 161 -17.05 11.09 -4.52
CA GLY A 161 -17.03 11.45 -5.94
C GLY A 161 -17.49 10.36 -6.90
N VAL A 162 -18.00 9.20 -6.38
CA VAL A 162 -18.47 8.08 -7.20
C VAL A 162 -19.80 7.53 -6.66
N ASP A 163 -20.60 6.93 -7.55
CA ASP A 163 -21.90 6.37 -7.17
C ASP A 163 -21.74 5.06 -6.40
N ALA A 164 -20.79 4.22 -6.81
CA ALA A 164 -20.46 2.97 -6.13
C ALA A 164 -18.94 2.79 -6.07
N LEU A 165 -18.43 2.45 -4.89
CA LEU A 165 -17.01 2.18 -4.66
C LEU A 165 -16.79 0.70 -4.36
N TYR A 166 -15.89 0.07 -5.10
CA TYR A 166 -15.47 -1.31 -4.92
C TYR A 166 -14.00 -1.36 -4.48
N VAL A 167 -13.63 -2.41 -3.75
CA VAL A 167 -12.24 -2.73 -3.45
C VAL A 167 -11.86 -4.01 -4.17
N VAL A 168 -10.84 -3.94 -5.02
CA VAL A 168 -10.31 -5.11 -5.73
C VAL A 168 -8.97 -5.48 -5.11
N GLU A 169 -8.95 -6.65 -4.49
CA GLU A 169 -7.76 -7.25 -3.87
C GLU A 169 -7.74 -8.76 -4.10
N GLU A 170 -6.58 -9.36 -3.99
CA GLU A 170 -6.35 -10.79 -4.21
C GLU A 170 -6.10 -11.50 -2.88
N GLY A 171 -6.70 -12.66 -2.71
CA GLY A 171 -6.53 -13.51 -1.54
C GLY A 171 -7.37 -13.06 -0.34
N SER A 172 -6.85 -12.21 0.52
CA SER A 172 -7.51 -11.79 1.78
C SER A 172 -8.50 -10.63 1.61
N THR A 173 -9.13 -10.22 2.72
CA THR A 173 -10.01 -9.03 2.81
C THR A 173 -9.34 -7.84 3.47
N TYR A 174 -8.02 -7.86 3.60
CA TYR A 174 -7.29 -6.83 4.36
C TYR A 174 -7.64 -5.41 3.93
N LEU A 175 -7.54 -5.14 2.63
CA LEU A 175 -7.75 -3.79 2.10
C LEU A 175 -9.22 -3.37 2.22
N THR A 176 -10.15 -4.26 1.90
CA THR A 176 -11.59 -4.04 2.06
C THR A 176 -11.94 -3.69 3.50
N ASP A 177 -11.44 -4.48 4.46
CA ASP A 177 -11.74 -4.30 5.87
C ASP A 177 -11.10 -3.02 6.41
N ALA A 178 -9.86 -2.72 6.02
CA ALA A 178 -9.15 -1.50 6.41
C ALA A 178 -9.83 -0.24 5.84
N VAL A 179 -10.27 -0.26 4.59
CA VAL A 179 -11.00 0.87 3.96
C VAL A 179 -12.36 1.07 4.65
N ARG A 180 -13.11 0.00 4.92
CA ARG A 180 -14.37 0.07 5.69
C ARG A 180 -14.17 0.62 7.11
N ALA A 181 -13.10 0.23 7.78
CA ALA A 181 -12.76 0.72 9.13
C ALA A 181 -12.53 2.23 9.19
N LEU A 182 -12.17 2.87 8.06
CA LEU A 182 -12.04 4.32 7.93
C LEU A 182 -13.37 5.04 7.70
N GLY A 183 -14.51 4.32 7.72
CA GLY A 183 -15.84 4.87 7.49
C GLY A 183 -16.19 5.08 6.02
N VAL A 184 -15.41 4.52 5.09
CA VAL A 184 -15.67 4.55 3.66
C VAL A 184 -16.71 3.46 3.30
N ARG A 185 -17.73 3.81 2.52
CA ARG A 185 -18.74 2.86 2.05
C ARG A 185 -18.17 2.07 0.89
N VAL A 186 -18.04 0.76 1.07
CA VAL A 186 -17.57 -0.17 0.05
C VAL A 186 -18.73 -1.09 -0.35
N ALA A 187 -19.09 -1.07 -1.63
CA ALA A 187 -20.08 -1.96 -2.20
C ALA A 187 -19.55 -3.39 -2.33
N ASP A 188 -20.42 -4.36 -2.20
CA ASP A 188 -20.09 -5.74 -2.50
C ASP A 188 -20.29 -6.03 -3.99
N PHE A 189 -19.44 -6.85 -4.57
CA PHE A 189 -19.59 -7.28 -5.95
C PHE A 189 -20.89 -8.12 -6.10
N PRO A 190 -21.75 -7.85 -7.12
CA PRO A 190 -23.03 -8.53 -7.29
C PRO A 190 -22.94 -10.06 -7.36
N CYS A 191 -21.91 -10.58 -8.03
CA CYS A 191 -21.67 -12.02 -8.15
C CYS A 191 -20.58 -12.52 -7.21
N GLY A 192 -20.02 -11.62 -6.38
CA GLY A 192 -18.86 -11.91 -5.55
C GLY A 192 -17.55 -11.98 -6.34
N LEU A 193 -16.50 -11.42 -5.79
CA LEU A 193 -15.15 -11.57 -6.34
C LEU A 193 -14.50 -12.79 -5.67
N THR A 194 -14.06 -13.77 -6.48
CA THR A 194 -13.39 -14.95 -5.94
C THR A 194 -12.11 -14.58 -5.19
N ARG A 195 -11.87 -15.31 -4.10
CA ARG A 195 -10.65 -15.21 -3.29
C ARG A 195 -9.80 -16.46 -3.38
N ASP A 196 -10.28 -17.43 -4.15
CA ASP A 196 -9.59 -18.68 -4.42
C ASP A 196 -8.85 -18.55 -5.77
N GLY A 197 -7.54 -18.68 -5.72
CA GLY A 197 -6.68 -18.59 -6.88
C GLY A 197 -6.32 -17.14 -7.31
N GLU A 198 -5.83 -17.05 -8.51
CA GLU A 198 -5.29 -15.80 -9.05
C GLU A 198 -6.38 -14.89 -9.62
N LEU A 199 -6.28 -13.61 -9.34
CA LEU A 199 -7.13 -12.58 -9.93
C LEU A 199 -6.83 -12.43 -11.43
N SER A 200 -7.89 -12.15 -12.20
CA SER A 200 -7.78 -11.85 -13.63
C SER A 200 -8.79 -10.79 -14.07
N PRO A 201 -8.56 -10.10 -15.19
CA PRO A 201 -9.55 -9.16 -15.74
C PRO A 201 -10.91 -9.80 -16.02
N GLY A 202 -10.92 -11.08 -16.43
CA GLY A 202 -12.16 -11.82 -16.68
C GLY A 202 -13.00 -12.04 -15.41
N LEU A 203 -12.35 -12.36 -14.29
CA LEU A 203 -13.01 -12.51 -13.00
C LEU A 203 -13.59 -11.20 -12.48
N ILE A 204 -12.87 -10.09 -12.66
CA ILE A 204 -13.35 -8.75 -12.26
C ILE A 204 -14.57 -8.34 -13.08
N ARG A 205 -14.59 -8.62 -14.40
CA ARG A 205 -15.75 -8.31 -15.25
C ARG A 205 -16.98 -9.16 -14.93
N ALA A 206 -16.78 -10.37 -14.40
CA ALA A 206 -17.84 -11.31 -14.08
C ALA A 206 -18.43 -11.08 -12.67
N ALA A 207 -17.72 -10.38 -11.79
CA ALA A 207 -18.14 -10.12 -10.42
C ALA A 207 -19.17 -8.99 -10.34
#